data_3dbdf87959758d0e8e5d6a40f48dad50
#
_entry.id   3dbdf87959758d0e8e5d6a40f48dad50
#
_cell.length_a   1.000
_cell.length_b   1.000
_cell.length_c   1.000
_cell.angle_alpha   90.00
_cell.angle_beta   90.00
_cell.angle_gamma   90.00
#
_symmetry.space_group_name_H-M   'P 1'
#
loop_
_entity.id
_entity.type
_entity.pdbx_description
1 polymer ?
#
loop_
_entity_poly.entity_id
_entity_poly.type
_entity_poly.pdbx_seq_one_letter_code
_entity_poly.pdbx_strand_id
1 'polypeptide(L)'
;TIRKSDYMKKIIFAYLFFFYSISISAESNIYNKIDLFGEVLEKINEEYVDEVNQSESMDSAINGLLQSLDPYSSYMPPEILNEMQTETSGEFGGLGIEVGMESGVVKVISPIDDTPASRAGIKAGDYIVKIENVQVQGKSLSEAVDLMRGPVGSSIELTVRRRGKKKALVFNIIREVIQIQSVKSELLDKSIGYIRLTSFNENSGQQIEDKIKNLEENKNINSYILDLRNNPGGLLSQAIRISDFFLDNGQIVSTKSRKAIENRKWFAKKGDIIKGKPLVVLINYGSASASEIVAGALKDHKRAIILGENSYGKGSVQSIIPLKNKGAIRLTVAKYYLPSGKSISEVGVSPDIEINEESEDFKIKTDTDNQLSYAIKLLNG
;
A
#
# COMPACT_ATOMS: atom_id res chain seq x y z
N THR A 1 56.27 -38.01 -33.73
CA THR A 1 55.05 -37.19 -33.86
C THR A 1 53.90 -37.77 -33.04
N ILE A 2 53.91 -39.06 -32.68
CA ILE A 2 52.84 -39.77 -31.96
C ILE A 2 52.87 -39.43 -30.44
N ARG A 3 54.05 -39.16 -29.83
CA ARG A 3 54.19 -38.85 -28.37
C ARG A 3 53.62 -37.48 -27.95
N LYS A 4 53.55 -36.48 -28.80
CA LYS A 4 53.01 -35.15 -28.50
C LYS A 4 51.45 -35.13 -28.42
N SER A 5 50.78 -35.99 -29.18
CA SER A 5 49.32 -36.09 -29.22
C SER A 5 48.73 -36.70 -27.92
N ASP A 6 49.45 -37.69 -27.35
CA ASP A 6 49.00 -38.33 -26.07
C ASP A 6 49.14 -37.44 -24.85
N TYR A 7 50.20 -36.60 -24.82
CA TYR A 7 50.38 -35.62 -23.73
C TYR A 7 49.30 -34.54 -23.77
N MET A 8 48.92 -34.05 -24.94
CA MET A 8 47.89 -33.03 -25.11
C MET A 8 46.49 -33.55 -24.75
N LYS A 9 46.19 -34.81 -25.08
CA LYS A 9 44.93 -35.46 -24.66
C LYS A 9 44.85 -35.68 -23.16
N LYS A 10 45.95 -36.00 -22.48
CA LYS A 10 46.01 -36.15 -21.03
C LYS A 10 45.84 -34.80 -20.28
N ILE A 11 46.39 -33.71 -20.84
CA ILE A 11 46.21 -32.35 -20.28
C ILE A 11 44.78 -31.86 -20.46
N ILE A 12 44.15 -32.09 -21.60
CA ILE A 12 42.73 -31.71 -21.82
C ILE A 12 41.79 -32.53 -20.93
N PHE A 13 42.07 -33.80 -20.68
CA PHE A 13 41.30 -34.65 -19.78
C PHE A 13 41.46 -34.23 -18.31
N ALA A 14 42.63 -33.79 -17.89
CA ALA A 14 42.89 -33.24 -16.53
C ALA A 14 42.21 -31.90 -16.32
N TYR A 15 42.13 -31.01 -17.34
CA TYR A 15 41.40 -29.73 -17.27
C TYR A 15 39.90 -29.92 -17.22
N LEU A 16 39.33 -30.87 -17.96
CA LEU A 16 37.91 -31.22 -17.90
C LEU A 16 37.51 -31.81 -16.54
N PHE A 17 38.37 -32.60 -15.92
CA PHE A 17 38.12 -33.16 -14.59
C PHE A 17 38.21 -32.09 -13.48
N PHE A 18 39.06 -31.06 -13.62
CA PHE A 18 39.18 -29.97 -12.66
C PHE A 18 37.99 -29.01 -12.70
N PHE A 19 37.39 -28.78 -13.88
CA PHE A 19 36.16 -27.96 -14.00
C PHE A 19 34.92 -28.68 -13.45
N TYR A 20 34.86 -30.02 -13.54
CA TYR A 20 33.71 -30.79 -13.00
C TYR A 20 33.72 -30.85 -11.47
N SER A 21 34.91 -30.78 -10.85
CA SER A 21 35.06 -30.82 -9.37
C SER A 21 34.66 -29.53 -8.67
N ILE A 22 34.74 -28.39 -9.33
CA ILE A 22 34.38 -27.08 -8.73
C ILE A 22 32.85 -26.91 -8.64
N SER A 23 32.10 -27.47 -9.57
CA SER A 23 30.64 -27.42 -9.53
C SER A 23 29.99 -28.28 -8.43
N ILE A 24 30.61 -29.42 -8.10
CA ILE A 24 30.15 -30.35 -7.08
C ILE A 24 30.33 -29.78 -5.65
N SER A 25 31.39 -28.96 -5.45
CA SER A 25 31.70 -28.40 -4.12
C SER A 25 30.73 -27.27 -3.68
N ALA A 26 30.11 -26.56 -4.62
CA ALA A 26 29.14 -25.50 -4.33
C ALA A 26 27.73 -26.06 -4.01
N GLU A 27 27.30 -27.09 -4.75
CA GLU A 27 26.02 -27.76 -4.49
C GLU A 27 25.96 -28.48 -3.14
N SER A 28 27.04 -29.16 -2.76
CA SER A 28 27.09 -29.87 -1.46
C SER A 28 26.93 -28.95 -0.25
N ASN A 29 27.32 -27.67 -0.35
CA ASN A 29 27.22 -26.72 0.76
C ASN A 29 25.80 -26.26 1.04
N ILE A 30 24.94 -26.08 0.03
CA ILE A 30 23.55 -25.65 0.24
C ILE A 30 22.69 -26.79 0.82
N TYR A 31 22.88 -28.03 0.36
CA TYR A 31 22.17 -29.21 0.90
C TYR A 31 22.52 -29.45 2.35
N ASN A 32 23.81 -29.37 2.74
CA ASN A 32 24.22 -29.48 4.13
C ASN A 32 23.57 -28.39 5.02
N LYS A 33 23.31 -27.18 4.50
CA LYS A 33 22.61 -26.13 5.24
C LYS A 33 21.11 -26.41 5.36
N ILE A 34 20.48 -27.04 4.37
CA ILE A 34 19.09 -27.48 4.42
C ILE A 34 18.96 -28.62 5.45
N ASP A 35 19.87 -29.58 5.45
CA ASP A 35 19.88 -30.68 6.43
C ASP A 35 20.04 -30.13 7.86
N LEU A 36 20.99 -29.20 8.08
CA LEU A 36 21.16 -28.52 9.38
C LEU A 36 19.88 -27.78 9.80
N PHE A 37 19.19 -27.12 8.86
CA PHE A 37 17.93 -26.44 9.15
C PHE A 37 16.86 -27.44 9.60
N GLY A 38 16.77 -28.61 8.95
CA GLY A 38 15.87 -29.69 9.33
C GLY A 38 16.19 -30.23 10.74
N GLU A 39 17.49 -30.48 11.06
CA GLU A 39 17.92 -30.88 12.38
C GLU A 39 17.53 -29.88 13.48
N VAL A 40 17.68 -28.59 13.22
CA VAL A 40 17.29 -27.54 14.18
C VAL A 40 15.78 -27.55 14.42
N LEU A 41 14.96 -27.71 13.36
CA LEU A 41 13.51 -27.82 13.51
C LEU A 41 13.08 -29.04 14.32
N GLU A 42 13.74 -30.19 14.11
CA GLU A 42 13.50 -31.41 14.87
C GLU A 42 13.80 -31.19 16.35
N LYS A 43 14.96 -30.59 16.66
CA LYS A 43 15.36 -30.27 18.04
C LYS A 43 14.42 -29.28 18.73
N ILE A 44 13.95 -28.26 18.02
CA ILE A 44 12.94 -27.32 18.55
C ILE A 44 11.67 -28.08 18.92
N ASN A 45 11.19 -28.99 18.05
CA ASN A 45 9.98 -29.75 18.29
C ASN A 45 10.12 -30.77 19.45
N GLU A 46 11.32 -31.32 19.66
CA GLU A 46 11.58 -32.31 20.71
C GLU A 46 11.87 -31.67 22.07
N GLU A 47 12.62 -30.58 22.11
CA GLU A 47 13.26 -30.07 23.33
C GLU A 47 12.70 -28.74 23.84
N TYR A 48 11.90 -28.01 23.01
CA TYR A 48 11.38 -26.70 23.45
C TYR A 48 10.31 -26.90 24.55
N VAL A 49 10.27 -25.99 25.52
CA VAL A 49 9.48 -26.10 26.75
C VAL A 49 7.96 -26.12 26.52
N ASP A 50 7.49 -25.45 25.45
CA ASP A 50 6.07 -25.38 25.10
C ASP A 50 5.82 -26.04 23.74
N GLU A 51 4.58 -26.41 23.45
CA GLU A 51 4.19 -26.90 22.11
C GLU A 51 4.44 -25.81 21.03
N VAL A 52 5.11 -26.18 19.96
CA VAL A 52 5.46 -25.28 18.85
C VAL A 52 4.54 -25.50 17.67
N ASN A 53 3.92 -24.42 17.20
CA ASN A 53 3.22 -24.46 15.93
C ASN A 53 4.25 -24.46 14.78
N GLN A 54 4.48 -25.63 14.20
CA GLN A 54 5.47 -25.82 13.14
C GLN A 54 5.20 -24.95 11.91
N SER A 55 3.92 -24.71 11.55
CA SER A 55 3.57 -23.87 10.40
C SER A 55 4.01 -22.40 10.62
N GLU A 56 3.69 -21.85 11.79
CA GLU A 56 4.10 -20.48 12.16
C GLU A 56 5.63 -20.33 12.27
N SER A 57 6.30 -21.38 12.78
CA SER A 57 7.76 -21.40 12.85
C SER A 57 8.41 -21.39 11.47
N MET A 58 7.86 -22.15 10.51
CA MET A 58 8.32 -22.14 9.12
C MET A 58 8.05 -20.82 8.43
N ASP A 59 6.89 -20.21 8.61
CA ASP A 59 6.57 -18.90 8.07
C ASP A 59 7.52 -17.83 8.63
N SER A 60 7.85 -17.91 9.91
CA SER A 60 8.83 -17.04 10.57
C SER A 60 10.24 -17.23 10.01
N ALA A 61 10.65 -18.48 9.73
CA ALA A 61 11.96 -18.77 9.13
C ALA A 61 12.05 -18.22 7.69
N ILE A 62 11.00 -18.38 6.88
CA ILE A 62 10.92 -17.82 5.53
C ILE A 62 10.97 -16.28 5.59
N ASN A 63 10.26 -15.67 6.53
CA ASN A 63 10.32 -14.22 6.74
C ASN A 63 11.73 -13.77 7.15
N GLY A 64 12.40 -14.48 8.05
CA GLY A 64 13.78 -14.19 8.44
C GLY A 64 14.76 -14.21 7.26
N LEU A 65 14.60 -15.18 6.36
CA LEU A 65 15.37 -15.24 5.11
C LEU A 65 15.14 -14.01 4.23
N LEU A 66 13.89 -13.61 4.05
CA LEU A 66 13.54 -12.45 3.22
C LEU A 66 13.97 -11.13 3.84
N GLN A 67 13.79 -10.96 5.15
CA GLN A 67 14.22 -9.79 5.91
C GLN A 67 15.75 -9.61 5.93
N SER A 68 16.52 -10.71 5.77
CA SER A 68 17.98 -10.60 5.62
C SER A 68 18.43 -9.90 4.33
N LEU A 69 17.54 -9.74 3.34
CA LEU A 69 17.80 -9.05 2.08
C LEU A 69 17.59 -7.54 2.22
N ASP A 70 16.46 -7.14 2.81
CA ASP A 70 16.06 -5.76 3.07
C ASP A 70 14.80 -5.72 3.99
N PRO A 71 14.46 -4.56 4.60
CA PRO A 71 13.33 -4.47 5.53
C PRO A 71 11.94 -4.53 4.88
N TYR A 72 11.85 -4.59 3.55
CA TYR A 72 10.59 -4.53 2.80
C TYR A 72 10.20 -5.87 2.17
N SER A 73 11.16 -6.77 2.02
CA SER A 73 10.92 -8.13 1.52
C SER A 73 10.31 -9.00 2.62
N SER A 74 9.21 -9.70 2.33
CA SER A 74 8.47 -10.49 3.31
C SER A 74 7.71 -11.64 2.66
N TYR A 75 7.43 -12.68 3.45
CA TYR A 75 6.45 -13.70 3.10
C TYR A 75 5.05 -13.24 3.50
N MET A 76 4.08 -13.52 2.66
CA MET A 76 2.66 -13.25 2.88
C MET A 76 1.90 -14.59 2.84
N PRO A 77 1.41 -15.08 3.98
CA PRO A 77 0.41 -16.15 4.00
C PRO A 77 -0.83 -15.79 3.18
N PRO A 78 -1.68 -16.76 2.81
CA PRO A 78 -2.86 -16.50 1.99
C PRO A 78 -3.77 -15.40 2.51
N GLU A 79 -3.95 -15.31 3.82
CA GLU A 79 -4.79 -14.32 4.49
C GLU A 79 -4.24 -12.89 4.27
N ILE A 80 -2.96 -12.69 4.54
CA ILE A 80 -2.28 -11.38 4.35
C ILE A 80 -2.22 -10.99 2.88
N LEU A 81 -2.06 -11.96 1.97
CA LEU A 81 -2.13 -11.71 0.54
C LEU A 81 -3.52 -11.22 0.12
N ASN A 82 -4.58 -11.82 0.63
CA ASN A 82 -5.96 -11.41 0.35
C ASN A 82 -6.27 -10.00 0.89
N GLU A 83 -5.80 -9.67 2.09
CA GLU A 83 -5.92 -8.32 2.64
C GLU A 83 -5.22 -7.29 1.75
N MET A 84 -3.98 -7.56 1.37
CA MET A 84 -3.22 -6.69 0.47
C MET A 84 -3.90 -6.53 -0.89
N GLN A 85 -4.48 -7.61 -1.45
CA GLN A 85 -5.23 -7.54 -2.71
C GLN A 85 -6.47 -6.66 -2.58
N THR A 86 -7.19 -6.75 -1.46
CA THR A 86 -8.34 -5.90 -1.15
C THR A 86 -7.94 -4.42 -1.05
N GLU A 87 -6.85 -4.11 -0.33
CA GLU A 87 -6.34 -2.75 -0.25
C GLU A 87 -5.90 -2.21 -1.62
N THR A 88 -5.27 -3.06 -2.41
CA THR A 88 -4.75 -2.71 -3.74
C THR A 88 -5.87 -2.50 -4.76
N SER A 89 -6.89 -3.36 -4.78
CA SER A 89 -8.06 -3.17 -5.64
C SER A 89 -8.85 -1.91 -5.24
N GLY A 90 -8.81 -1.53 -3.98
CA GLY A 90 -9.59 -0.42 -3.45
C GLY A 90 -11.07 -0.74 -3.34
N GLU A 91 -11.42 -2.02 -3.30
CA GLU A 91 -12.78 -2.51 -3.17
C GLU A 91 -12.84 -3.87 -2.48
N PHE A 92 -13.96 -4.18 -1.86
CA PHE A 92 -14.20 -5.48 -1.23
C PHE A 92 -15.67 -5.84 -1.24
N GLY A 93 -15.95 -7.13 -1.15
CA GLY A 93 -17.32 -7.64 -0.96
C GLY A 93 -17.76 -7.40 0.49
N GLY A 94 -18.79 -6.60 0.68
CA GLY A 94 -19.24 -6.22 2.01
C GLY A 94 -20.59 -5.54 2.04
N LEU A 95 -20.85 -4.85 3.15
CA LEU A 95 -22.15 -4.25 3.46
C LEU A 95 -22.18 -2.73 3.33
N GLY A 96 -20.99 -2.08 3.37
CA GLY A 96 -20.88 -0.63 3.35
C GLY A 96 -21.26 0.00 4.70
N ILE A 97 -20.64 -0.46 5.78
CA ILE A 97 -20.84 0.04 7.14
C ILE A 97 -19.50 0.46 7.73
N GLU A 98 -19.44 1.67 8.26
CA GLU A 98 -18.36 2.09 9.13
C GLU A 98 -18.69 1.66 10.56
N VAL A 99 -17.80 0.92 11.21
CA VAL A 99 -18.02 0.33 12.53
C VAL A 99 -16.87 0.63 13.48
N GLY A 100 -17.17 0.61 14.77
CA GLY A 100 -16.20 0.72 15.86
C GLY A 100 -16.57 -0.18 17.01
N MET A 101 -15.68 -0.29 18.01
CA MET A 101 -15.98 -1.02 19.26
C MET A 101 -16.45 -0.05 20.33
N GLU A 102 -17.56 -0.39 21.00
CA GLU A 102 -18.04 0.31 22.18
C GLU A 102 -18.51 -0.71 23.22
N SER A 103 -17.88 -0.71 24.39
CA SER A 103 -18.19 -1.63 25.50
C SER A 103 -18.16 -3.12 25.10
N GLY A 104 -17.21 -3.52 24.25
CA GLY A 104 -17.04 -4.91 23.80
C GLY A 104 -18.08 -5.38 22.77
N VAL A 105 -18.81 -4.46 22.14
CA VAL A 105 -19.78 -4.74 21.09
C VAL A 105 -19.49 -3.87 19.86
N VAL A 106 -19.76 -4.38 18.67
CA VAL A 106 -19.60 -3.62 17.42
C VAL A 106 -20.73 -2.62 17.28
N LYS A 107 -20.37 -1.34 17.23
CA LYS A 107 -21.28 -0.22 17.01
C LYS A 107 -21.17 0.31 15.59
N VAL A 108 -22.30 0.50 14.93
CA VAL A 108 -22.37 1.19 13.64
C VAL A 108 -22.12 2.68 13.88
N ILE A 109 -21.03 3.20 13.33
CA ILE A 109 -20.74 4.64 13.30
C ILE A 109 -21.62 5.28 12.25
N SER A 110 -21.59 4.77 11.02
CA SER A 110 -22.47 5.20 9.92
C SER A 110 -22.58 4.11 8.84
N PRO A 111 -23.76 3.85 8.29
CA PRO A 111 -23.85 3.20 6.99
C PRO A 111 -23.34 4.17 5.90
N ILE A 112 -22.68 3.65 4.89
CA ILE A 112 -22.27 4.42 3.70
C ILE A 112 -23.50 4.54 2.79
N ASP A 113 -23.78 5.74 2.27
CA ASP A 113 -24.91 5.98 1.39
C ASP A 113 -24.88 5.07 0.15
N ASP A 114 -26.03 4.68 -0.34
CA ASP A 114 -26.22 3.82 -1.52
C ASP A 114 -25.61 2.42 -1.43
N THR A 115 -25.23 1.97 -0.23
CA THR A 115 -24.70 0.62 0.02
C THR A 115 -25.80 -0.35 0.49
N PRO A 116 -25.54 -1.68 0.47
CA PRO A 116 -26.50 -2.67 0.93
C PRO A 116 -27.04 -2.44 2.33
N ALA A 117 -26.18 -2.05 3.27
CA ALA A 117 -26.60 -1.80 4.65
C ALA A 117 -27.50 -0.55 4.77
N SER A 118 -27.17 0.52 4.04
CA SER A 118 -27.99 1.72 3.99
C SER A 118 -29.39 1.41 3.43
N ARG A 119 -29.45 0.69 2.32
CA ARG A 119 -30.73 0.26 1.70
C ARG A 119 -31.53 -0.70 2.58
N ALA A 120 -30.86 -1.56 3.34
CA ALA A 120 -31.49 -2.46 4.30
C ALA A 120 -32.04 -1.73 5.55
N GLY A 121 -31.66 -0.48 5.77
CA GLY A 121 -32.13 0.34 6.89
C GLY A 121 -31.31 0.19 8.18
N ILE A 122 -30.06 -0.23 8.08
CA ILE A 122 -29.06 -0.08 9.16
C ILE A 122 -28.85 1.41 9.43
N LYS A 123 -28.69 1.80 10.69
CA LYS A 123 -28.57 3.20 11.11
C LYS A 123 -27.36 3.43 12.01
N ALA A 124 -26.86 4.64 11.99
CA ALA A 124 -25.85 5.08 12.96
C ALA A 124 -26.35 4.85 14.40
N GLY A 125 -25.47 4.36 15.27
CA GLY A 125 -25.78 4.00 16.64
C GLY A 125 -26.42 2.62 16.82
N ASP A 126 -26.60 1.82 15.80
CA ASP A 126 -26.98 0.42 15.91
C ASP A 126 -25.82 -0.40 16.50
N TYR A 127 -26.15 -1.43 17.31
CA TYR A 127 -25.17 -2.37 17.86
C TYR A 127 -25.38 -3.72 17.20
N ILE A 128 -24.37 -4.19 16.47
CA ILE A 128 -24.36 -5.53 15.88
C ILE A 128 -24.00 -6.52 16.96
N VAL A 129 -24.95 -7.36 17.35
CA VAL A 129 -24.79 -8.32 18.45
C VAL A 129 -24.56 -9.75 17.97
N LYS A 130 -24.95 -10.04 16.70
CA LYS A 130 -24.76 -11.36 16.10
C LYS A 130 -24.57 -11.22 14.59
N ILE A 131 -23.67 -11.97 14.03
CA ILE A 131 -23.40 -12.09 12.60
C ILE A 131 -23.58 -13.57 12.25
N GLU A 132 -24.52 -13.86 11.34
CA GLU A 132 -24.97 -15.24 11.10
C GLU A 132 -25.31 -15.91 12.44
N ASN A 133 -24.65 -17.03 12.73
CA ASN A 133 -24.81 -17.78 13.97
C ASN A 133 -23.80 -17.40 15.06
N VAL A 134 -22.91 -16.41 14.81
CA VAL A 134 -21.80 -16.06 15.69
C VAL A 134 -22.14 -14.84 16.54
N GLN A 135 -22.02 -14.95 17.87
CA GLN A 135 -22.11 -13.81 18.78
C GLN A 135 -20.87 -12.91 18.61
N VAL A 136 -21.09 -11.61 18.56
CA VAL A 136 -20.01 -10.62 18.37
C VAL A 136 -19.32 -10.27 19.68
N GLN A 137 -20.00 -10.42 20.80
CA GLN A 137 -19.45 -10.11 22.13
C GLN A 137 -18.17 -10.92 22.39
N GLY A 138 -17.11 -10.22 22.81
CA GLY A 138 -15.80 -10.83 23.10
C GLY A 138 -14.88 -11.00 21.89
N LYS A 139 -15.33 -10.63 20.68
CA LYS A 139 -14.50 -10.58 19.47
C LYS A 139 -13.82 -9.23 19.32
N SER A 140 -12.67 -9.21 18.68
CA SER A 140 -12.02 -7.98 18.19
C SER A 140 -12.83 -7.33 17.06
N LEU A 141 -12.57 -6.06 16.79
CA LEU A 141 -13.18 -5.37 15.64
C LEU A 141 -12.81 -6.04 14.31
N SER A 142 -11.56 -6.45 14.17
CA SER A 142 -11.08 -7.15 12.95
C SER A 142 -11.85 -8.44 12.70
N GLU A 143 -11.96 -9.32 13.71
CA GLU A 143 -12.72 -10.56 13.58
C GLU A 143 -14.19 -10.33 13.20
N ALA A 144 -14.81 -9.30 13.76
CA ALA A 144 -16.19 -8.96 13.41
C ALA A 144 -16.30 -8.42 11.97
N VAL A 145 -15.35 -7.62 11.54
CA VAL A 145 -15.28 -7.09 10.15
C VAL A 145 -15.07 -8.24 9.16
N ASP A 146 -14.19 -9.19 9.46
CA ASP A 146 -13.92 -10.35 8.61
C ASP A 146 -15.16 -11.23 8.44
N LEU A 147 -15.95 -11.42 9.52
CA LEU A 147 -17.25 -12.09 9.43
C LEU A 147 -18.27 -11.35 8.56
N MET A 148 -18.24 -10.01 8.55
CA MET A 148 -19.11 -9.18 7.71
C MET A 148 -18.71 -9.16 6.25
N ARG A 149 -17.42 -9.28 5.94
CA ARG A 149 -16.89 -9.39 4.58
C ARG A 149 -17.22 -10.76 3.98
N GLY A 150 -17.12 -10.87 2.66
CA GLY A 150 -17.32 -12.11 1.95
C GLY A 150 -17.57 -11.92 0.46
N PRO A 151 -17.78 -13.01 -0.29
CA PRO A 151 -18.00 -12.95 -1.74
C PRO A 151 -19.17 -12.03 -2.12
N VAL A 152 -18.98 -11.20 -3.13
CA VAL A 152 -20.06 -10.39 -3.72
C VAL A 152 -21.21 -11.29 -4.15
N GLY A 153 -22.44 -10.88 -3.87
CA GLY A 153 -23.66 -11.64 -4.14
C GLY A 153 -24.03 -12.65 -3.05
N SER A 154 -23.15 -12.91 -2.05
CA SER A 154 -23.51 -13.78 -0.92
C SER A 154 -24.39 -13.06 0.10
N SER A 155 -25.34 -13.78 0.70
CA SER A 155 -26.21 -13.27 1.77
C SER A 155 -25.49 -13.32 3.11
N ILE A 156 -25.88 -12.41 4.02
CA ILE A 156 -25.47 -12.40 5.43
C ILE A 156 -26.63 -11.95 6.30
N GLU A 157 -26.80 -12.58 7.45
CA GLU A 157 -27.76 -12.17 8.48
C GLU A 157 -27.08 -11.38 9.59
N LEU A 158 -27.55 -10.17 9.86
CA LEU A 158 -27.13 -9.37 11.01
C LEU A 158 -28.25 -9.24 12.03
N THR A 159 -27.97 -9.57 13.28
CA THR A 159 -28.86 -9.24 14.41
C THR A 159 -28.34 -7.98 15.09
N VAL A 160 -29.22 -6.99 15.18
CA VAL A 160 -28.90 -5.62 15.60
C VAL A 160 -29.76 -5.21 16.79
N ARG A 161 -29.15 -4.57 17.79
CA ARG A 161 -29.84 -3.86 18.86
C ARG A 161 -29.86 -2.36 18.54
N ARG A 162 -31.05 -1.77 18.54
CA ARG A 162 -31.27 -0.35 18.28
C ARG A 162 -31.90 0.32 19.48
N ARG A 163 -31.36 1.47 19.87
CA ARG A 163 -31.93 2.27 20.98
C ARG A 163 -33.41 2.58 20.70
N GLY A 164 -34.25 2.40 21.72
CA GLY A 164 -35.71 2.61 21.61
C GLY A 164 -36.50 1.43 21.02
N LYS A 165 -35.86 0.34 20.60
CA LYS A 165 -36.52 -0.88 20.18
C LYS A 165 -36.41 -1.98 21.23
N LYS A 166 -37.55 -2.56 21.66
CA LYS A 166 -37.55 -3.63 22.69
C LYS A 166 -36.99 -4.95 22.17
N LYS A 167 -37.22 -5.26 20.89
CA LYS A 167 -36.74 -6.49 20.24
C LYS A 167 -35.51 -6.21 19.39
N ALA A 168 -34.63 -7.18 19.25
CA ALA A 168 -33.57 -7.15 18.27
C ALA A 168 -34.17 -7.11 16.84
N LEU A 169 -33.47 -6.45 15.94
CA LEU A 169 -33.80 -6.37 14.51
C LEU A 169 -32.92 -7.36 13.77
N VAL A 170 -33.48 -8.06 12.80
CA VAL A 170 -32.74 -8.97 11.94
C VAL A 170 -32.73 -8.40 10.53
N PHE A 171 -31.57 -8.32 9.92
CA PHE A 171 -31.35 -7.84 8.58
C PHE A 171 -30.68 -8.90 7.73
N ASN A 172 -31.31 -9.31 6.64
CA ASN A 172 -30.70 -10.15 5.61
C ASN A 172 -30.21 -9.23 4.50
N ILE A 173 -28.90 -9.21 4.29
CA ILE A 173 -28.25 -8.27 3.39
C ILE A 173 -27.41 -9.06 2.39
N ILE A 174 -27.46 -8.68 1.11
CA ILE A 174 -26.62 -9.24 0.07
C ILE A 174 -25.36 -8.39 -0.01
N ARG A 175 -24.19 -9.02 0.07
CA ARG A 175 -22.90 -8.33 -0.07
C ARG A 175 -22.73 -7.81 -1.49
N GLU A 176 -22.28 -6.58 -1.61
CA GLU A 176 -21.94 -5.94 -2.89
C GLU A 176 -20.50 -5.45 -2.87
N VAL A 177 -20.02 -4.98 -4.02
CA VAL A 177 -18.72 -4.30 -4.11
C VAL A 177 -18.80 -2.98 -3.36
N ILE A 178 -17.98 -2.82 -2.33
CA ILE A 178 -17.84 -1.57 -1.57
C ILE A 178 -16.52 -0.92 -1.96
N GLN A 179 -16.59 0.28 -2.52
CA GLN A 179 -15.39 1.04 -2.91
C GLN A 179 -14.77 1.75 -1.72
N ILE A 180 -13.46 1.61 -1.56
CA ILE A 180 -12.68 2.35 -0.58
C ILE A 180 -12.48 3.77 -1.09
N GLN A 181 -12.99 4.76 -0.36
CA GLN A 181 -12.82 6.17 -0.68
C GLN A 181 -11.42 6.63 -0.26
N SER A 182 -10.44 6.49 -1.16
CA SER A 182 -9.07 6.95 -0.93
C SER A 182 -8.87 8.44 -1.17
N VAL A 183 -9.84 9.12 -1.80
CA VAL A 183 -9.76 10.54 -2.16
C VAL A 183 -10.90 11.33 -1.51
N LYS A 184 -10.51 12.36 -0.75
CA LYS A 184 -11.43 13.37 -0.21
C LYS A 184 -11.15 14.70 -0.88
N SER A 185 -12.18 15.50 -1.14
CA SER A 185 -12.03 16.84 -1.71
C SER A 185 -12.93 17.85 -1.03
N GLU A 186 -12.48 19.10 -1.03
CA GLU A 186 -13.19 20.22 -0.45
C GLU A 186 -12.78 21.53 -1.10
N LEU A 187 -13.68 22.51 -1.10
CA LEU A 187 -13.37 23.88 -1.49
C LEU A 187 -12.94 24.65 -0.24
N LEU A 188 -11.69 25.11 -0.21
CA LEU A 188 -11.17 25.96 0.83
C LEU A 188 -11.12 27.42 0.35
N ASP A 189 -11.37 28.34 1.28
CA ASP A 189 -11.26 29.78 1.06
C ASP A 189 -11.97 30.30 -0.21
N LYS A 190 -13.05 29.60 -0.62
CA LYS A 190 -13.88 29.88 -1.80
C LYS A 190 -13.21 29.74 -3.16
N SER A 191 -11.88 29.47 -3.22
CA SER A 191 -11.11 29.45 -4.48
C SER A 191 -10.02 28.38 -4.56
N ILE A 192 -9.72 27.65 -3.48
CA ILE A 192 -8.69 26.63 -3.42
C ILE A 192 -9.32 25.25 -3.42
N GLY A 193 -9.03 24.45 -4.44
CA GLY A 193 -9.42 23.04 -4.48
C GLY A 193 -8.48 22.19 -3.62
N TYR A 194 -8.95 21.71 -2.47
CA TYR A 194 -8.21 20.78 -1.63
C TYR A 194 -8.56 19.35 -1.98
N ILE A 195 -7.53 18.53 -2.21
CA ILE A 195 -7.64 17.10 -2.52
C ILE A 195 -6.69 16.35 -1.61
N ARG A 196 -7.23 15.46 -0.77
CA ARG A 196 -6.46 14.55 0.06
C ARG A 196 -6.52 13.15 -0.51
N LEU A 197 -5.35 12.57 -0.77
CA LEU A 197 -5.17 11.18 -1.17
C LEU A 197 -4.54 10.41 -0.01
N THR A 198 -5.21 9.36 0.47
CA THR A 198 -4.77 8.56 1.62
C THR A 198 -4.04 7.27 1.24
N SER A 199 -4.28 6.74 0.04
CA SER A 199 -3.59 5.56 -0.51
C SER A 199 -3.71 5.50 -2.03
N PHE A 200 -2.82 4.77 -2.69
CA PHE A 200 -2.83 4.57 -4.14
C PHE A 200 -3.35 3.18 -4.47
N ASN A 201 -4.67 3.01 -4.57
CA ASN A 201 -5.35 1.82 -5.05
C ASN A 201 -5.81 1.97 -6.50
N GLU A 202 -6.35 0.91 -7.11
CA GLU A 202 -6.74 0.91 -8.54
C GLU A 202 -7.72 2.05 -8.91
N ASN A 203 -8.54 2.49 -7.96
CA ASN A 203 -9.56 3.52 -8.17
C ASN A 203 -9.08 4.95 -7.90
N SER A 204 -7.90 5.14 -7.29
CA SER A 204 -7.43 6.44 -6.79
C SER A 204 -7.33 7.49 -7.90
N GLY A 205 -6.80 7.15 -9.06
CA GLY A 205 -6.71 8.07 -10.20
C GLY A 205 -8.07 8.51 -10.70
N GLN A 206 -9.02 7.60 -10.83
CA GLN A 206 -10.38 7.95 -11.24
C GLN A 206 -11.06 8.85 -10.21
N GLN A 207 -10.93 8.52 -8.92
CA GLN A 207 -11.49 9.34 -7.85
C GLN A 207 -10.90 10.77 -7.85
N ILE A 208 -9.58 10.95 -8.07
CA ILE A 208 -8.98 12.28 -8.19
C ILE A 208 -9.55 13.05 -9.39
N GLU A 209 -9.63 12.40 -10.55
CA GLU A 209 -10.17 13.02 -11.76
C GLU A 209 -11.61 13.51 -11.55
N ASP A 210 -12.47 12.67 -10.96
CA ASP A 210 -13.86 13.01 -10.67
C ASP A 210 -13.97 14.15 -9.65
N LYS A 211 -13.11 14.14 -8.60
CA LYS A 211 -13.10 15.22 -7.60
C LYS A 211 -12.63 16.54 -8.20
N ILE A 212 -11.63 16.54 -9.09
CA ILE A 212 -11.20 17.75 -9.80
C ILE A 212 -12.31 18.27 -10.70
N LYS A 213 -12.97 17.41 -11.48
CA LYS A 213 -14.12 17.81 -12.31
C LYS A 213 -15.22 18.47 -11.49
N ASN A 214 -15.63 17.85 -10.38
CA ASN A 214 -16.65 18.40 -9.50
C ASN A 214 -16.24 19.75 -8.88
N LEU A 215 -14.97 19.94 -8.54
CA LEU A 215 -14.45 21.21 -8.05
C LEU A 215 -14.44 22.28 -9.15
N GLU A 216 -14.08 21.94 -10.39
CA GLU A 216 -14.05 22.85 -11.54
C GLU A 216 -15.45 23.32 -11.98
N GLU A 217 -16.50 22.56 -11.67
CA GLU A 217 -17.89 23.01 -11.86
C GLU A 217 -18.20 24.26 -11.02
N ASN A 218 -17.52 24.44 -9.89
CA ASN A 218 -17.48 25.67 -9.13
C ASN A 218 -16.51 26.64 -9.82
N LYS A 219 -17.01 27.55 -10.64
CA LYS A 219 -16.27 28.45 -11.56
C LYS A 219 -15.16 29.32 -10.95
N ASN A 220 -14.86 29.23 -9.66
CA ASN A 220 -13.95 30.10 -8.93
C ASN A 220 -12.67 29.43 -8.44
N ILE A 221 -12.35 28.20 -8.87
CA ILE A 221 -11.10 27.56 -8.46
C ILE A 221 -9.91 28.21 -9.15
N ASN A 222 -9.02 28.78 -8.35
CA ASN A 222 -7.81 29.46 -8.82
C ASN A 222 -6.54 28.65 -8.59
N SER A 223 -6.55 27.73 -7.63
CA SER A 223 -5.38 26.96 -7.21
C SER A 223 -5.78 25.65 -6.54
N TYR A 224 -4.79 24.76 -6.33
CA TYR A 224 -5.01 23.45 -5.74
C TYR A 224 -4.00 23.12 -4.63
N ILE A 225 -4.45 22.33 -3.67
CA ILE A 225 -3.62 21.65 -2.67
C ILE A 225 -3.84 20.15 -2.83
N LEU A 226 -2.77 19.40 -3.09
CA LEU A 226 -2.75 17.94 -3.06
C LEU A 226 -2.09 17.50 -1.75
N ASP A 227 -2.87 16.92 -0.84
CA ASP A 227 -2.39 16.47 0.46
C ASP A 227 -2.06 14.96 0.41
N LEU A 228 -0.77 14.65 0.51
CA LEU A 228 -0.21 13.31 0.55
C LEU A 228 0.34 12.95 1.95
N ARG A 229 0.11 13.76 2.96
CA ARG A 229 0.58 13.48 4.33
C ARG A 229 -0.05 12.19 4.86
N ASN A 230 0.77 11.38 5.55
CA ASN A 230 0.39 10.06 6.07
C ASN A 230 -0.15 9.10 4.99
N ASN A 231 0.29 9.26 3.75
CA ASN A 231 -0.03 8.34 2.66
C ASN A 231 1.17 7.41 2.40
N PRO A 232 1.12 6.13 2.80
CA PRO A 232 2.25 5.19 2.69
C PRO A 232 2.54 4.76 1.24
N GLY A 233 1.75 5.25 0.27
CA GLY A 233 1.88 4.90 -1.14
C GLY A 233 0.84 3.90 -1.61
N GLY A 234 1.27 2.95 -2.42
CA GLY A 234 0.46 1.92 -3.07
C GLY A 234 0.93 1.66 -4.50
N LEU A 235 0.00 1.56 -5.44
CA LEU A 235 0.28 1.16 -6.82
C LEU A 235 1.11 2.18 -7.60
N LEU A 236 2.23 1.71 -8.18
CA LEU A 236 3.05 2.48 -9.11
C LEU A 236 2.25 3.03 -10.29
N SER A 237 1.35 2.23 -10.85
CA SER A 237 0.49 2.63 -11.98
C SER A 237 -0.36 3.87 -11.64
N GLN A 238 -0.83 3.96 -10.41
CA GLN A 238 -1.61 5.10 -9.96
C GLN A 238 -0.74 6.32 -9.66
N ALA A 239 0.47 6.13 -9.12
CA ALA A 239 1.42 7.24 -8.98
C ALA A 239 1.76 7.85 -10.34
N ILE A 240 1.98 7.03 -11.37
CA ILE A 240 2.23 7.48 -12.73
C ILE A 240 1.00 8.23 -13.28
N ARG A 241 -0.21 7.65 -13.17
CA ARG A 241 -1.46 8.27 -13.65
C ARG A 241 -1.72 9.61 -12.97
N ILE A 242 -1.53 9.68 -11.65
CA ILE A 242 -1.79 10.90 -10.88
C ILE A 242 -0.74 11.98 -11.17
N SER A 243 0.54 11.60 -11.32
CA SER A 243 1.57 12.55 -11.78
C SER A 243 1.25 13.10 -13.18
N ASP A 244 0.79 12.22 -14.09
CA ASP A 244 0.42 12.56 -15.46
C ASP A 244 -0.72 13.60 -15.52
N PHE A 245 -1.64 13.60 -14.57
CA PHE A 245 -2.71 14.59 -14.48
C PHE A 245 -2.23 16.04 -14.36
N PHE A 246 -1.05 16.25 -13.81
CA PHE A 246 -0.51 17.59 -13.55
C PHE A 246 0.68 17.95 -14.44
N LEU A 247 1.10 17.07 -15.35
CA LEU A 247 2.26 17.27 -16.22
C LEU A 247 1.84 17.21 -17.68
N ASP A 248 2.45 18.05 -18.52
CA ASP A 248 2.23 18.04 -19.97
C ASP A 248 3.26 17.19 -20.73
N ASN A 249 4.42 16.93 -20.14
CA ASN A 249 5.49 16.16 -20.75
C ASN A 249 6.58 15.81 -19.72
N GLY A 250 7.58 15.07 -20.16
CA GLY A 250 8.76 14.74 -19.37
C GLY A 250 8.65 13.39 -18.66
N GLN A 251 9.76 12.93 -18.09
CA GLN A 251 9.81 11.67 -17.33
C GLN A 251 9.12 11.87 -15.99
N ILE A 252 8.29 10.90 -15.58
CA ILE A 252 7.68 10.87 -14.25
C ILE A 252 8.59 10.13 -13.28
N VAL A 253 8.99 8.90 -13.64
CA VAL A 253 9.79 8.01 -12.81
C VAL A 253 10.54 7.02 -13.68
N SER A 254 11.66 6.50 -13.19
CA SER A 254 12.32 5.34 -13.76
C SER A 254 12.66 4.30 -12.70
N THR A 255 12.82 3.05 -13.12
CA THR A 255 13.28 1.96 -12.26
C THR A 255 14.58 1.39 -12.80
N LYS A 256 15.46 0.96 -11.87
CA LYS A 256 16.65 0.16 -12.19
C LYS A 256 16.61 -1.13 -11.40
N SER A 257 16.70 -2.25 -12.10
CA SER A 257 16.78 -3.58 -11.54
C SER A 257 18.18 -4.18 -11.69
N ARG A 258 18.39 -5.37 -11.11
CA ARG A 258 19.65 -6.11 -11.26
C ARG A 258 19.94 -6.44 -12.72
N LYS A 259 18.90 -6.68 -13.53
CA LYS A 259 19.03 -6.92 -14.96
C LYS A 259 18.64 -5.65 -15.72
N ALA A 260 19.59 -5.06 -16.42
CA ALA A 260 19.38 -3.79 -17.13
C ALA A 260 18.21 -3.81 -18.14
N ILE A 261 17.89 -4.98 -18.72
CA ILE A 261 16.77 -5.16 -19.66
C ILE A 261 15.39 -4.95 -18.99
N GLU A 262 15.32 -5.07 -17.67
CA GLU A 262 14.10 -4.86 -16.89
C GLU A 262 13.91 -3.40 -16.45
N ASN A 263 14.88 -2.53 -16.73
CA ASN A 263 14.76 -1.10 -16.43
C ASN A 263 13.61 -0.49 -17.23
N ARG A 264 12.81 0.35 -16.56
CA ARG A 264 11.65 1.02 -17.14
C ARG A 264 11.72 2.53 -16.91
N LYS A 265 11.08 3.28 -17.81
CA LYS A 265 10.87 4.72 -17.72
C LYS A 265 9.43 5.02 -18.09
N TRP A 266 8.80 5.91 -17.34
CA TRP A 266 7.46 6.39 -17.62
C TRP A 266 7.49 7.90 -17.82
N PHE A 267 6.71 8.35 -18.79
CA PHE A 267 6.67 9.71 -19.24
C PHE A 267 5.24 10.23 -19.18
N ALA A 268 5.10 11.52 -18.89
CA ALA A 268 3.84 12.23 -18.92
C ALA A 268 3.35 12.39 -20.37
N LYS A 269 2.03 12.38 -20.51
CA LYS A 269 1.31 12.68 -21.74
C LYS A 269 0.78 14.11 -21.64
N LYS A 270 0.56 14.75 -22.78
CA LYS A 270 0.00 16.10 -22.82
C LYS A 270 -1.40 16.15 -22.21
N GLY A 271 -1.63 17.06 -21.26
CA GLY A 271 -2.97 17.33 -20.73
C GLY A 271 -3.03 17.59 -19.22
N ASP A 272 -2.41 18.64 -18.73
CA ASP A 272 -2.61 19.10 -17.34
C ASP A 272 -4.09 19.40 -17.06
N ILE A 273 -4.72 18.57 -16.23
CA ILE A 273 -6.18 18.65 -15.97
C ILE A 273 -6.60 19.88 -15.17
N ILE A 274 -5.68 20.52 -14.44
CA ILE A 274 -5.92 21.79 -13.74
C ILE A 274 -5.40 23.01 -14.53
N LYS A 275 -4.99 22.81 -15.79
CA LYS A 275 -4.69 23.88 -16.76
C LYS A 275 -3.63 24.88 -16.28
N GLY A 276 -2.56 24.40 -15.65
CA GLY A 276 -1.46 25.21 -15.15
C GLY A 276 -1.76 26.03 -13.89
N LYS A 277 -2.94 25.86 -13.26
CA LYS A 277 -3.24 26.54 -12.00
C LYS A 277 -2.18 26.23 -10.95
N PRO A 278 -1.86 27.16 -10.03
CA PRO A 278 -0.93 26.92 -8.93
C PRO A 278 -1.27 25.67 -8.14
N LEU A 279 -0.26 24.89 -7.79
CA LEU A 279 -0.40 23.63 -7.06
C LEU A 279 0.62 23.58 -5.92
N VAL A 280 0.14 23.31 -4.72
CA VAL A 280 0.95 22.96 -3.54
C VAL A 280 0.73 21.50 -3.23
N VAL A 281 1.81 20.75 -2.97
CA VAL A 281 1.75 19.37 -2.51
C VAL A 281 2.22 19.31 -1.05
N LEU A 282 1.38 18.80 -0.16
CA LEU A 282 1.73 18.60 1.24
C LEU A 282 2.28 17.20 1.46
N ILE A 283 3.44 17.10 2.10
CA ILE A 283 4.09 15.85 2.47
C ILE A 283 4.55 15.88 3.93
N ASN A 284 4.71 14.72 4.53
CA ASN A 284 5.37 14.52 5.82
C ASN A 284 6.10 13.17 5.85
N TYR A 285 6.67 12.81 7.00
CA TYR A 285 7.37 11.53 7.15
C TYR A 285 6.49 10.29 6.86
N GLY A 286 5.16 10.39 6.99
CA GLY A 286 4.22 9.34 6.59
C GLY A 286 3.96 9.24 5.08
N SER A 287 4.51 10.15 4.27
CA SER A 287 4.44 10.10 2.81
C SER A 287 5.53 9.18 2.26
N ALA A 288 5.17 8.07 1.62
CA ALA A 288 6.14 7.07 1.17
C ALA A 288 5.84 6.52 -0.24
N SER A 289 6.85 5.95 -0.90
CA SER A 289 6.72 5.17 -2.15
C SER A 289 5.99 5.94 -3.27
N ALA A 290 4.76 5.56 -3.64
CA ALA A 290 3.95 6.22 -4.67
C ALA A 290 3.74 7.72 -4.40
N SER A 291 3.58 8.12 -3.12
CA SER A 291 3.51 9.54 -2.73
C SER A 291 4.78 10.29 -3.06
N GLU A 292 5.93 9.64 -2.86
CA GLU A 292 7.24 10.23 -3.15
C GLU A 292 7.50 10.35 -4.65
N ILE A 293 6.95 9.40 -5.43
CA ILE A 293 7.01 9.48 -6.91
C ILE A 293 6.23 10.70 -7.38
N VAL A 294 4.99 10.90 -6.90
CA VAL A 294 4.16 12.06 -7.28
C VAL A 294 4.82 13.37 -6.84
N ALA A 295 5.16 13.50 -5.55
CA ALA A 295 5.78 14.70 -5.02
C ALA A 295 7.11 15.03 -5.73
N GLY A 296 7.98 14.02 -5.89
CA GLY A 296 9.29 14.19 -6.52
C GLY A 296 9.21 14.50 -8.01
N ALA A 297 8.28 13.88 -8.76
CA ALA A 297 8.07 14.22 -10.16
C ALA A 297 7.58 15.66 -10.33
N LEU A 298 6.58 16.08 -9.56
CA LEU A 298 6.03 17.43 -9.62
C LEU A 298 7.05 18.49 -9.18
N LYS A 299 7.90 18.18 -8.20
CA LYS A 299 9.02 19.00 -7.76
C LYS A 299 10.07 19.18 -8.87
N ASP A 300 10.57 18.07 -9.41
CA ASP A 300 11.65 18.10 -10.42
C ASP A 300 11.22 18.85 -11.68
N HIS A 301 9.94 18.76 -12.05
CA HIS A 301 9.34 19.54 -13.15
C HIS A 301 8.97 20.98 -12.75
N LYS A 302 9.18 21.39 -11.50
CA LYS A 302 8.75 22.70 -10.97
C LYS A 302 7.25 22.97 -11.19
N ARG A 303 6.44 21.90 -11.24
CA ARG A 303 4.99 22.01 -11.44
C ARG A 303 4.25 22.37 -10.17
N ALA A 304 4.78 21.96 -9.03
CA ALA A 304 4.19 22.22 -7.71
C ALA A 304 5.25 22.69 -6.73
N ILE A 305 4.83 23.44 -5.72
CA ILE A 305 5.62 23.71 -4.52
C ILE A 305 5.36 22.57 -3.54
N ILE A 306 6.43 21.91 -3.09
CA ILE A 306 6.33 20.86 -2.09
C ILE A 306 6.51 21.50 -0.72
N LEU A 307 5.56 21.27 0.19
CA LEU A 307 5.50 21.89 1.49
C LEU A 307 5.28 20.84 2.60
N GLY A 308 5.89 21.07 3.75
CA GLY A 308 5.76 20.23 4.94
C GLY A 308 7.09 19.67 5.42
N GLU A 309 7.19 18.37 5.63
CA GLU A 309 8.38 17.70 6.14
C GLU A 309 8.97 16.73 5.11
N ASN A 310 10.21 16.28 5.35
CA ASN A 310 10.80 15.23 4.53
C ASN A 310 9.93 13.99 4.50
N SER A 311 9.79 13.38 3.33
CA SER A 311 9.11 12.11 3.18
C SER A 311 9.96 10.93 3.71
N TYR A 312 9.38 9.73 3.73
CA TYR A 312 9.94 8.54 4.36
C TYR A 312 11.25 8.02 3.74
N GLY A 313 11.38 8.05 2.41
CA GLY A 313 12.55 7.50 1.71
C GLY A 313 12.38 6.04 1.25
N LYS A 314 11.18 5.58 0.92
CA LYS A 314 10.94 4.24 0.37
C LYS A 314 11.13 4.20 -1.14
N GLY A 315 12.38 4.10 -1.57
CA GLY A 315 12.75 4.07 -2.99
C GLY A 315 12.82 2.67 -3.63
N SER A 316 12.25 1.64 -3.00
CA SER A 316 12.28 0.24 -3.48
C SER A 316 10.99 -0.16 -4.18
N VAL A 317 11.13 -0.93 -5.27
CA VAL A 317 10.04 -1.55 -6.02
C VAL A 317 9.86 -2.97 -5.53
N GLN A 318 8.69 -3.31 -4.99
CA GLN A 318 8.34 -4.68 -4.64
C GLN A 318 7.55 -5.35 -5.75
N SER A 319 7.85 -6.62 -5.99
CA SER A 319 7.03 -7.54 -6.79
C SER A 319 6.37 -8.56 -5.87
N ILE A 320 5.12 -8.87 -6.17
CA ILE A 320 4.36 -9.93 -5.48
C ILE A 320 4.49 -11.19 -6.35
N ILE A 321 5.16 -12.20 -5.81
CA ILE A 321 5.45 -13.45 -6.51
C ILE A 321 4.62 -14.56 -5.85
N PRO A 322 3.57 -15.08 -6.51
CA PRO A 322 2.72 -16.14 -5.96
C PRO A 322 3.50 -17.43 -5.71
N LEU A 323 3.12 -18.13 -4.64
CA LEU A 323 3.67 -19.42 -4.25
C LEU A 323 2.60 -20.53 -4.36
N LYS A 324 3.06 -21.79 -4.36
CA LYS A 324 2.19 -22.97 -4.53
C LYS A 324 1.17 -23.15 -3.40
N ASN A 325 1.47 -22.67 -2.21
CA ASN A 325 0.60 -22.72 -1.03
C ASN A 325 -0.49 -21.62 -1.01
N LYS A 326 -0.73 -20.93 -2.12
CA LYS A 326 -1.64 -19.78 -2.27
C LYS A 326 -1.21 -18.51 -1.52
N GLY A 327 -0.06 -18.51 -0.85
CA GLY A 327 0.61 -17.31 -0.35
C GLY A 327 1.48 -16.68 -1.44
N ALA A 328 2.27 -15.66 -1.07
CA ALA A 328 3.20 -15.00 -1.97
C ALA A 328 4.45 -14.50 -1.23
N ILE A 329 5.49 -14.18 -1.95
CA ILE A 329 6.57 -13.35 -1.44
C ILE A 329 6.47 -11.95 -2.02
N ARG A 330 6.61 -10.96 -1.15
CA ARG A 330 6.88 -9.57 -1.52
C ARG A 330 8.39 -9.43 -1.59
N LEU A 331 8.94 -9.14 -2.76
CA LEU A 331 10.37 -9.11 -2.99
C LEU A 331 10.79 -7.79 -3.63
N THR A 332 11.84 -7.16 -3.12
CA THR A 332 12.44 -5.99 -3.75
C THR A 332 13.17 -6.39 -5.02
N VAL A 333 12.70 -5.87 -6.16
CA VAL A 333 13.22 -6.23 -7.50
C VAL A 333 13.91 -5.08 -8.22
N ALA A 334 13.66 -3.84 -7.79
CA ALA A 334 14.26 -2.64 -8.40
C ALA A 334 14.25 -1.45 -7.43
N LYS A 335 14.91 -0.36 -7.82
CA LYS A 335 14.86 0.95 -7.13
C LYS A 335 14.26 2.02 -8.03
N TYR A 336 13.53 2.97 -7.42
CA TYR A 336 12.97 4.14 -8.09
C TYR A 336 13.98 5.28 -8.22
N TYR A 337 13.88 6.00 -9.32
CA TYR A 337 14.64 7.22 -9.59
C TYR A 337 13.71 8.31 -10.12
N LEU A 338 13.80 9.50 -9.55
CA LEU A 338 13.08 10.69 -9.97
C LEU A 338 13.54 11.18 -11.36
N PRO A 339 12.84 12.11 -12.00
CA PRO A 339 13.25 12.72 -13.27
C PRO A 339 14.68 13.26 -13.27
N SER A 340 15.11 13.89 -12.17
CA SER A 340 16.47 14.37 -11.94
C SER A 340 17.55 13.27 -11.90
N GLY A 341 17.14 12.00 -11.85
CA GLY A 341 18.03 10.85 -11.66
C GLY A 341 18.39 10.58 -10.19
N LYS A 342 17.88 11.35 -9.25
CA LYS A 342 18.08 11.12 -7.81
C LYS A 342 17.30 9.87 -7.37
N SER A 343 17.91 9.09 -6.47
CA SER A 343 17.23 7.98 -5.80
C SER A 343 16.34 8.51 -4.68
N ILE A 344 15.18 7.90 -4.49
CA ILE A 344 14.29 8.16 -3.35
C ILE A 344 14.80 7.42 -2.10
N SER A 345 15.51 6.31 -2.30
CA SER A 345 15.92 5.40 -1.20
C SER A 345 16.68 6.15 -0.11
N GLU A 346 16.21 6.04 1.13
CA GLU A 346 16.79 6.54 2.38
C GLU A 346 16.82 8.07 2.53
N VAL A 347 16.64 8.82 1.44
CA VAL A 347 16.69 10.29 1.43
C VAL A 347 15.29 10.91 1.40
N GLY A 348 14.35 10.24 0.73
CA GLY A 348 13.01 10.76 0.51
C GLY A 348 12.98 11.95 -0.45
N VAL A 349 11.86 12.67 -0.40
CA VAL A 349 11.64 13.95 -1.08
C VAL A 349 11.65 15.05 -0.02
N SER A 350 12.64 15.95 -0.11
CA SER A 350 12.66 17.13 0.75
C SER A 350 11.65 18.17 0.25
N PRO A 351 10.93 18.88 1.12
CA PRO A 351 10.05 19.96 0.71
C PRO A 351 10.83 21.14 0.11
N ASP A 352 10.16 22.01 -0.62
CA ASP A 352 10.70 23.32 -1.05
C ASP A 352 10.54 24.34 0.08
N ILE A 353 9.47 24.18 0.88
CA ILE A 353 9.19 24.99 2.08
C ILE A 353 9.01 24.00 3.24
N GLU A 354 9.99 24.01 4.14
CA GLU A 354 9.95 23.17 5.33
C GLU A 354 9.07 23.81 6.41
N ILE A 355 8.02 23.09 6.81
CA ILE A 355 7.10 23.48 7.89
C ILE A 355 6.88 22.25 8.76
N ASN A 356 7.43 22.28 9.97
CA ASN A 356 7.27 21.22 10.94
C ASN A 356 5.91 21.32 11.65
N GLU A 357 5.39 20.20 12.15
CA GLU A 357 4.21 20.18 13.00
C GLU A 357 4.53 20.94 14.30
N GLU A 358 3.76 21.98 14.61
CA GLU A 358 4.05 22.88 15.76
C GLU A 358 3.37 22.47 17.06
N SER A 359 2.40 21.58 17.00
CA SER A 359 1.58 21.18 18.16
C SER A 359 1.69 19.68 18.44
N GLU A 360 1.82 19.30 19.72
CA GLU A 360 1.70 17.89 20.15
C GLU A 360 0.31 17.31 19.82
N ASP A 361 -0.73 18.15 19.75
CA ASP A 361 -2.09 17.80 19.36
C ASP A 361 -2.35 18.01 17.85
N PHE A 362 -1.29 18.06 17.02
CA PHE A 362 -1.41 18.24 15.59
C PHE A 362 -2.35 17.21 14.96
N LYS A 363 -3.31 17.71 14.22
CA LYS A 363 -4.23 16.88 13.42
C LYS A 363 -4.42 17.52 12.07
N ILE A 364 -4.23 16.69 11.02
CA ILE A 364 -4.48 17.11 9.65
C ILE A 364 -5.89 17.67 9.52
N LYS A 365 -5.98 18.86 8.90
CA LYS A 365 -7.22 19.56 8.61
C LYS A 365 -8.04 19.98 9.84
N THR A 366 -7.35 20.39 10.88
CA THR A 366 -7.96 21.05 12.05
C THR A 366 -7.32 22.43 12.27
N ASP A 367 -7.77 23.16 13.27
CA ASP A 367 -7.19 24.47 13.63
C ASP A 367 -5.72 24.38 14.05
N THR A 368 -5.22 23.18 14.38
CA THR A 368 -3.81 22.92 14.69
C THR A 368 -2.96 22.61 13.46
N ASP A 369 -3.54 22.55 12.25
CA ASP A 369 -2.82 22.26 11.01
C ASP A 369 -2.14 23.51 10.45
N ASN A 370 -0.97 23.82 11.00
CA ASN A 370 -0.13 24.96 10.57
C ASN A 370 0.39 24.78 9.15
N GLN A 371 0.65 23.55 8.69
CA GLN A 371 1.11 23.27 7.31
C GLN A 371 0.03 23.60 6.28
N LEU A 372 -1.22 23.20 6.51
CA LEU A 372 -2.36 23.53 5.64
C LEU A 372 -2.63 25.05 5.66
N SER A 373 -2.61 25.65 6.85
CA SER A 373 -2.79 27.10 7.03
C SER A 373 -1.76 27.90 6.26
N TYR A 374 -0.49 27.46 6.23
CA TYR A 374 0.56 28.08 5.46
C TYR A 374 0.34 27.92 3.94
N ALA A 375 -0.04 26.71 3.49
CA ALA A 375 -0.33 26.45 2.09
C ALA A 375 -1.46 27.35 1.55
N ILE A 376 -2.53 27.54 2.34
CA ILE A 376 -3.63 28.45 2.00
C ILE A 376 -3.14 29.89 1.88
N LYS A 377 -2.33 30.38 2.83
CA LYS A 377 -1.75 31.73 2.76
C LYS A 377 -0.86 31.91 1.53
N LEU A 378 -0.03 30.91 1.22
CA LEU A 378 0.86 30.93 0.05
C LEU A 378 0.10 31.05 -1.28
N LEU A 379 -1.07 30.42 -1.37
CA LEU A 379 -1.89 30.43 -2.59
C LEU A 379 -2.78 31.68 -2.73
N ASN A 380 -3.02 32.38 -1.63
CA ASN A 380 -3.79 33.62 -1.63
C ASN A 380 -2.93 34.88 -1.85
N GLY A 381 -1.61 34.80 -1.77
CA GLY A 381 -0.63 35.90 -2.00
C GLY A 381 -0.29 36.57 -0.70
#